data_213bee3242c8546a39f327df3a17e921
#
_entry.id   213bee3242c8546a39f327df3a17e921
#
_cell.length_a   1.000
_cell.length_b   1.000
_cell.length_c   1.000
_cell.angle_alpha   90.00
_cell.angle_beta   90.00
_cell.angle_gamma   90.00
#
_symmetry.space_group_name_H-M   'P 1'
#
loop_
_entity.id
_entity.type
_entity.pdbx_description
1 polymer ?
#
loop_
_entity_poly.entity_id
_entity_poly.type
_entity_poly.pdbx_seq_one_letter_code
_entity_poly.pdbx_strand_id
1 'polypeptide(L)'
;IHFLSDKLVEKGYADKRFESLVLNREIVAPTAYGNLFAMPHPIKKEGLENKIAVCSLNKSINWDDKKVRLIFLICLNKDSQESSFDELFDRIVSILDNPEKAEALIKEDNYSKFLNLFFEY
;
A
#
# COMPACT_ATOMS: atom_id res chain seq x y z
N ILE A 1 -9.44 0.19 -1.56
CA ILE A 1 -9.20 0.98 -0.33
C ILE A 1 -10.15 0.56 0.79
N HIS A 2 -11.44 0.49 0.51
CA HIS A 2 -12.43 0.13 1.52
C HIS A 2 -12.14 -1.22 2.19
N PHE A 3 -11.95 -2.26 1.40
CA PHE A 3 -11.70 -3.62 1.92
C PHE A 3 -10.47 -3.67 2.83
N LEU A 4 -9.36 -3.08 2.37
CA LEU A 4 -8.12 -3.09 3.14
C LEU A 4 -8.21 -2.21 4.38
N SER A 5 -8.88 -1.07 4.29
CA SER A 5 -9.11 -0.19 5.44
C SER A 5 -9.92 -0.90 6.53
N ASP A 6 -10.96 -1.63 6.13
CA ASP A 6 -11.77 -2.41 7.07
C ASP A 6 -10.92 -3.45 7.80
N LYS A 7 -10.01 -4.10 7.10
CA LYS A 7 -9.13 -5.11 7.73
C LYS A 7 -8.21 -4.46 8.78
N LEU A 8 -7.68 -3.29 8.49
CA LEU A 8 -6.83 -2.57 9.45
C LEU A 8 -7.62 -2.14 10.68
N VAL A 9 -8.85 -1.67 10.49
CA VAL A 9 -9.73 -1.26 11.61
C VAL A 9 -10.13 -2.46 12.45
N GLU A 10 -10.51 -3.57 11.82
CA GLU A 10 -10.89 -4.80 12.52
C GLU A 10 -9.77 -5.31 13.43
N LYS A 11 -8.52 -5.17 13.00
CA LYS A 11 -7.36 -5.63 13.75
C LYS A 11 -6.87 -4.61 14.78
N GLY A 12 -7.50 -3.45 14.86
CA GLY A 12 -7.13 -2.41 15.82
C GLY A 12 -5.91 -1.60 15.42
N TYR A 13 -5.49 -1.66 14.17
CA TYR A 13 -4.30 -0.94 13.67
C TYR A 13 -4.64 0.47 13.23
N ALA A 14 -5.91 0.77 13.01
CA ALA A 14 -6.41 2.08 12.64
C ALA A 14 -7.81 2.29 13.19
N ASP A 15 -8.25 3.53 13.30
CA ASP A 15 -9.62 3.82 13.72
C ASP A 15 -10.56 3.98 12.53
N LYS A 16 -11.84 4.18 12.81
CA LYS A 16 -12.91 4.22 11.81
C LYS A 16 -12.77 5.35 10.79
N ARG A 17 -11.99 6.39 11.10
CA ARG A 17 -11.79 7.52 10.20
C ARG A 17 -10.76 7.23 9.11
N PHE A 18 -10.00 6.15 9.25
CA PHE A 18 -8.84 5.88 8.40
C PHE A 18 -9.21 5.86 6.91
N GLU A 19 -10.26 5.15 6.55
CA GLU A 19 -10.70 5.07 5.16
C GLU A 19 -10.98 6.45 4.57
N SER A 20 -11.74 7.28 5.28
CA SER A 20 -12.06 8.64 4.82
C SER A 20 -10.80 9.46 4.61
N LEU A 21 -9.83 9.32 5.51
CA LEU A 21 -8.57 10.06 5.44
C LEU A 21 -7.73 9.62 4.25
N VAL A 22 -7.73 8.33 3.94
CA VAL A 22 -7.06 7.82 2.74
C VAL A 22 -7.75 8.32 1.48
N LEU A 23 -9.08 8.28 1.44
CA LEU A 23 -9.85 8.75 0.30
C LEU A 23 -9.67 10.24 0.07
N ASN A 24 -9.58 11.03 1.11
CA ASN A 24 -9.31 12.47 1.01
C ASN A 24 -7.95 12.74 0.36
N ARG A 25 -6.94 11.93 0.67
CA ARG A 25 -5.63 12.02 0.02
C ARG A 25 -5.72 11.64 -1.46
N GLU A 26 -6.46 10.58 -1.77
CA GLU A 26 -6.61 10.07 -3.13
C GLU A 26 -7.29 11.09 -4.05
N ILE A 27 -8.23 11.89 -3.53
CA ILE A 27 -8.91 12.94 -4.27
C ILE A 27 -7.92 14.01 -4.74
N VAL A 28 -6.88 14.28 -3.97
CA VAL A 28 -5.86 15.29 -4.31
C VAL A 28 -5.10 14.86 -5.56
N ALA A 29 -4.66 13.60 -5.59
CA ALA A 29 -3.98 13.01 -6.74
C ALA A 29 -3.95 11.49 -6.55
N PRO A 30 -4.11 10.72 -7.64
CA PRO A 30 -4.08 9.26 -7.55
C PRO A 30 -2.74 8.74 -7.02
N THR A 31 -2.79 7.67 -6.23
CA THR A 31 -1.59 7.01 -5.70
C THR A 31 -1.17 5.79 -6.53
N ALA A 32 -1.67 5.66 -7.74
CA ALA A 32 -1.21 4.68 -8.72
C ALA A 32 -0.09 5.33 -9.55
N TYR A 33 1.08 4.71 -9.57
CA TYR A 33 2.29 5.34 -10.12
C TYR A 33 2.83 4.64 -11.37
N GLY A 34 2.11 3.65 -11.87
CA GLY A 34 2.58 2.83 -12.99
C GLY A 34 3.10 1.49 -12.48
N ASN A 35 3.62 0.65 -13.39
CA ASN A 35 4.09 -0.70 -13.07
C ASN A 35 3.07 -1.57 -12.32
N LEU A 36 1.77 -1.28 -12.52
CA LEU A 36 0.65 -2.06 -11.97
C LEU A 36 0.51 -1.98 -10.45
N PHE A 37 1.03 -0.95 -9.80
CA PHE A 37 0.88 -0.83 -8.35
C PHE A 37 0.32 0.53 -7.91
N ALA A 38 -0.30 0.53 -6.73
CA ALA A 38 -0.79 1.73 -6.05
C ALA A 38 -0.39 1.70 -4.59
N MET A 39 -0.22 2.87 -3.99
CA MET A 39 0.21 3.03 -2.61
C MET A 39 -0.69 4.04 -1.88
N PRO A 40 -1.98 3.70 -1.67
CA PRO A 40 -2.87 4.60 -0.96
C PRO A 40 -2.43 4.82 0.49
N HIS A 41 -2.62 6.05 0.98
CA HIS A 41 -2.23 6.44 2.33
C HIS A 41 -2.93 7.77 2.68
N PRO A 42 -3.11 8.09 3.98
CA PRO A 42 -3.62 9.41 4.35
C PRO A 42 -2.55 10.49 4.19
N ILE A 43 -2.95 11.76 4.22
CA ILE A 43 -2.03 12.90 4.08
C ILE A 43 -1.02 12.92 5.24
N LYS A 44 -1.50 12.60 6.44
CA LYS A 44 -0.67 12.55 7.65
C LYS A 44 -0.64 11.12 8.20
N LYS A 45 0.26 10.86 9.15
CA LYS A 45 0.25 9.59 9.87
C LYS A 45 -1.02 9.54 10.72
N GLU A 46 -1.92 8.64 10.42
CA GLU A 46 -3.24 8.56 11.04
C GLU A 46 -3.54 7.19 11.65
N GLY A 47 -2.58 6.27 11.58
CA GLY A 47 -2.75 4.93 12.13
C GLY A 47 -2.45 4.85 13.62
N LEU A 48 -2.82 3.74 14.22
CA LEU A 48 -2.51 3.42 15.61
C LEU A 48 -1.24 2.57 15.71
N GLU A 49 -0.89 1.87 14.62
CA GLU A 49 0.34 1.09 14.50
C GLU A 49 0.91 1.23 13.11
N ASN A 50 2.20 0.93 12.94
CA ASN A 50 2.84 0.91 11.62
C ASN A 50 2.53 -0.42 10.95
N LYS A 51 1.69 -0.38 9.92
CA LYS A 51 1.26 -1.57 9.16
C LYS A 51 1.14 -1.23 7.68
N ILE A 52 1.31 -2.24 6.85
CA ILE A 52 1.02 -2.15 5.43
C ILE A 52 0.06 -3.29 5.09
N ALA A 53 -1.09 -2.95 4.52
CA ALA A 53 -2.02 -3.95 4.02
C ALA A 53 -1.74 -4.13 2.53
N VAL A 54 -1.45 -5.35 2.11
CA VAL A 54 -1.09 -5.67 0.73
C VAL A 54 -2.21 -6.48 0.10
N CYS A 55 -2.59 -6.11 -1.11
CA CYS A 55 -3.56 -6.85 -1.90
C CYS A 55 -3.01 -7.09 -3.29
N SER A 56 -2.99 -8.35 -3.70
CA SER A 56 -2.66 -8.76 -5.06
C SER A 56 -3.93 -9.19 -5.76
N LEU A 57 -4.19 -8.63 -6.93
CA LEU A 57 -5.42 -8.89 -7.69
C LEU A 57 -5.16 -9.85 -8.84
N ASN A 58 -6.11 -10.77 -9.07
CA ASN A 58 -6.03 -11.71 -10.20
C ASN A 58 -6.10 -11.01 -11.55
N LYS A 59 -6.84 -9.91 -11.59
CA LYS A 59 -6.99 -9.09 -12.80
C LYS A 59 -6.72 -7.64 -12.43
N SER A 60 -6.19 -6.87 -13.39
CA SER A 60 -5.99 -5.45 -13.16
C SER A 60 -7.32 -4.72 -13.03
N ILE A 61 -7.33 -3.68 -12.22
CA ILE A 61 -8.44 -2.75 -12.09
C ILE A 61 -8.00 -1.39 -12.59
N ASN A 62 -8.97 -0.57 -12.99
CA ASN A 62 -8.71 0.80 -13.34
C ASN A 62 -8.57 1.64 -12.08
N TRP A 63 -7.50 2.40 -12.01
CA TRP A 63 -7.23 3.33 -10.91
C TRP A 63 -6.91 4.67 -11.54
N ASP A 64 -7.95 5.48 -11.73
CA ASP A 64 -7.91 6.67 -12.55
C ASP A 64 -7.49 6.29 -13.99
N ASP A 65 -6.39 6.81 -14.51
CA ASP A 65 -5.91 6.50 -15.86
C ASP A 65 -4.90 5.35 -15.91
N LYS A 66 -4.69 4.65 -14.80
CA LYS A 66 -3.70 3.59 -14.70
C LYS A 66 -4.34 2.25 -14.36
N LYS A 67 -3.64 1.18 -14.72
CA LYS A 67 -4.03 -0.18 -14.35
C LYS A 67 -3.26 -0.59 -13.10
N VAL A 68 -3.94 -1.27 -12.16
CA VAL A 68 -3.35 -1.69 -10.88
C VAL A 68 -3.66 -3.16 -10.62
N ARG A 69 -2.65 -3.89 -10.19
CA ARG A 69 -2.78 -5.29 -9.72
C ARG A 69 -2.24 -5.49 -8.31
N LEU A 70 -1.41 -4.58 -7.82
CA LEU A 70 -0.79 -4.71 -6.50
C LEU A 70 -1.02 -3.43 -5.72
N ILE A 71 -1.59 -3.54 -4.53
CA ILE A 71 -1.96 -2.40 -3.71
C ILE A 71 -1.25 -2.51 -2.36
N PHE A 72 -0.56 -1.43 -1.97
CA PHE A 72 0.05 -1.28 -0.65
C PHE A 72 -0.69 -0.15 0.08
N LEU A 73 -1.61 -0.49 0.95
CA LEU A 73 -2.27 0.51 1.79
C LEU A 73 -1.40 0.76 3.02
N ILE A 74 -0.83 1.95 3.11
CA ILE A 74 0.16 2.30 4.12
C ILE A 74 -0.52 2.97 5.31
N CYS A 75 -0.30 2.39 6.48
CA CYS A 75 -0.83 2.86 7.76
C CYS A 75 0.35 3.10 8.70
N LEU A 76 0.64 4.37 8.99
CA LEU A 76 1.73 4.74 9.89
C LEU A 76 1.17 5.28 11.20
N ASN A 77 1.78 4.89 12.31
CA ASN A 77 1.39 5.31 13.64
C ASN A 77 1.51 6.83 13.78
N LYS A 78 0.41 7.47 14.16
CA LYS A 78 0.34 8.93 14.30
C LYS A 78 1.32 9.48 15.33
N ASP A 79 1.70 8.66 16.31
CA ASP A 79 2.61 9.05 17.40
C ASP A 79 4.06 8.66 17.12
N SER A 80 4.32 8.00 15.99
CA SER A 80 5.68 7.56 15.64
C SER A 80 6.55 8.74 15.27
N GLN A 81 7.73 8.82 15.88
CA GLN A 81 8.74 9.81 15.54
C GLN A 81 9.78 9.23 14.59
N GLU A 82 9.67 7.95 14.30
CA GLU A 82 10.59 7.28 13.39
C GLU A 82 10.20 7.54 11.93
N SER A 83 11.09 7.17 11.07
CA SER A 83 11.15 7.37 9.64
C SER A 83 9.87 7.84 8.98
N SER A 84 10.09 8.76 8.11
CA SER A 84 9.05 9.33 7.28
C SER A 84 8.48 8.27 6.34
N PHE A 85 7.28 8.49 5.92
CA PHE A 85 6.65 7.83 4.79
C PHE A 85 7.61 7.78 3.59
N ASP A 86 8.45 8.81 3.43
CA ASP A 86 9.35 8.94 2.28
C ASP A 86 10.33 7.78 2.13
N GLU A 87 10.93 7.31 3.22
CA GLU A 87 11.85 6.17 3.16
C GLU A 87 11.14 4.89 2.72
N LEU A 88 9.98 4.63 3.29
CA LEU A 88 9.18 3.47 2.93
C LEU A 88 8.72 3.56 1.48
N PHE A 89 8.24 4.73 1.07
CA PHE A 89 7.80 5.00 -0.29
C PHE A 89 8.93 4.72 -1.28
N ASP A 90 10.11 5.29 -1.04
CA ASP A 90 11.27 5.13 -1.92
C ASP A 90 11.68 3.66 -2.04
N ARG A 91 11.64 2.92 -0.95
CA ARG A 91 11.97 1.49 -0.98
C ARG A 91 10.97 0.70 -1.82
N ILE A 92 9.70 0.93 -1.65
CA ILE A 92 8.66 0.23 -2.41
C ILE A 92 8.77 0.58 -3.90
N VAL A 93 8.91 1.85 -4.21
CA VAL A 93 9.05 2.31 -5.59
C VAL A 93 10.31 1.72 -6.23
N SER A 94 11.42 1.69 -5.51
CA SER A 94 12.68 1.11 -6.01
C SER A 94 12.51 -0.36 -6.41
N ILE A 95 11.78 -1.13 -5.61
CA ILE A 95 11.51 -2.54 -5.91
C ILE A 95 10.58 -2.66 -7.13
N LEU A 96 9.50 -1.89 -7.13
CA LEU A 96 8.44 -2.04 -8.14
C LEU A 96 8.76 -1.36 -9.47
N ASP A 97 9.76 -0.49 -9.51
CA ASP A 97 10.27 0.04 -10.77
C ASP A 97 11.04 -0.99 -11.59
N ASN A 98 11.45 -2.08 -10.96
CA ASN A 98 12.04 -3.21 -11.69
C ASN A 98 10.90 -4.12 -12.16
N PRO A 99 10.63 -4.21 -13.48
CA PRO A 99 9.49 -5.00 -13.98
C PRO A 99 9.54 -6.47 -13.59
N GLU A 100 10.71 -7.08 -13.52
CA GLU A 100 10.86 -8.48 -13.14
C GLU A 100 10.48 -8.72 -11.69
N LYS A 101 10.91 -7.83 -10.79
CA LYS A 101 10.57 -7.92 -9.37
C LYS A 101 9.09 -7.67 -9.15
N ALA A 102 8.52 -6.68 -9.82
CA ALA A 102 7.10 -6.37 -9.73
C ALA A 102 6.26 -7.56 -10.19
N GLU A 103 6.62 -8.16 -11.32
CA GLU A 103 5.90 -9.32 -11.86
C GLU A 103 5.98 -10.52 -10.91
N ALA A 104 7.14 -10.78 -10.32
CA ALA A 104 7.31 -11.87 -9.37
C ALA A 104 6.41 -11.68 -8.14
N LEU A 105 6.32 -10.45 -7.61
CA LEU A 105 5.45 -10.14 -6.48
C LEU A 105 3.97 -10.26 -6.85
N ILE A 106 3.58 -9.82 -8.03
CA ILE A 106 2.19 -9.91 -8.49
C ILE A 106 1.73 -11.35 -8.61
N LYS A 107 2.61 -12.23 -9.10
CA LYS A 107 2.30 -13.64 -9.32
C LYS A 107 2.30 -14.48 -8.05
N GLU A 108 2.93 -14.01 -6.99
CA GLU A 108 3.07 -14.79 -5.76
C GLU A 108 1.79 -14.69 -4.94
N ASP A 109 1.09 -15.81 -4.75
CA ASP A 109 -0.15 -15.87 -3.99
C ASP A 109 0.04 -16.37 -2.56
N ASN A 110 1.24 -16.82 -2.20
CA ASN A 110 1.56 -17.25 -0.85
C ASN A 110 2.17 -16.08 -0.08
N TYR A 111 1.55 -15.73 1.05
CA TYR A 111 1.96 -14.57 1.85
C TYR A 111 3.41 -14.67 2.32
N SER A 112 3.81 -15.82 2.85
CA SER A 112 5.18 -16.02 3.35
C SER A 112 6.20 -15.88 2.22
N LYS A 113 5.92 -16.45 1.07
CA LYS A 113 6.80 -16.33 -0.11
C LYS A 113 6.84 -14.90 -0.63
N PHE A 114 5.70 -14.20 -0.61
CA PHE A 114 5.64 -12.80 -0.99
C PHE A 114 6.57 -11.96 -0.10
N LEU A 115 6.48 -12.14 1.21
CA LEU A 115 7.34 -11.43 2.15
C LEU A 115 8.81 -11.73 1.92
N ASN A 116 9.16 -12.98 1.69
CA ASN A 116 10.54 -13.37 1.41
C ASN A 116 11.08 -12.67 0.16
N LEU A 117 10.30 -12.67 -0.92
CA LEU A 117 10.68 -11.97 -2.15
C LEU A 117 10.85 -10.47 -1.90
N PHE A 118 9.90 -9.87 -1.22
CA PHE A 118 9.91 -8.43 -0.94
C PHE A 118 11.14 -8.01 -0.14
N PHE A 119 11.48 -8.79 0.89
CA PHE A 119 12.61 -8.45 1.75
C PHE A 119 13.97 -8.83 1.17
N GLU A 120 14.03 -9.75 0.20
CA GLU A 120 15.26 -10.02 -0.54
C GLU A 120 15.65 -8.85 -1.45
N TYR A 121 14.65 -8.13 -1.90
CA TYR A 121 14.85 -6.99 -2.78
C TYR A 121 15.30 -5.78 -1.97
#